data_4195d241e5ee98ef27f992f03f29879f
#
_entry.id   4195d241e5ee98ef27f992f03f29879f
#
_cell.length_a   1.000
_cell.length_b   1.000
_cell.length_c   1.000
_cell.angle_alpha   90.00
_cell.angle_beta   90.00
_cell.angle_gamma   90.00
#
_symmetry.space_group_name_H-M   'P 1'
#
loop_
_entity.id
_entity.type
_entity.pdbx_description
1 polymer ?
#
loop_
_entity_poly.entity_id
_entity_poly.type
_entity_poly.pdbx_seq_one_letter_code
_entity_poly.pdbx_strand_id
1 'polypeptide(L)'
;MTAARNDDFMALPGTEADSTDTHHARECLSDDTTPASSNASSNASSKSALDALLDEYRARATSEREKGTLFEELTRQFLLHDARFAHQFKEIYLWSEWPERRTGDTGIDLVAIPVRDGEGPVAIQCKFYAMGHRIQKADIDSFLSASGKEPFGRRIVVDTSGAPWGKNAQDAIEGQQIPVSRITLADLRDSDIDWRTYSLGSTQAPKTRERKVPRDHQVRARSAVMAGFEEHDRGTMVMACGTGKTFTALTIAREFVEKEGGTARILFAVPSLALLKQTLDDWAAEADGAFTAWAVCSDTKVSSSARNDTAEESAVDLPIPATTDGQCLADSLNANNATEGLQVVFATYQSIEVIHRAQEIAGDEWRDFDLIICDEAHRTTGATLTGEDESAFTKIHSNEFIRRAKTLYMTATPRIFAENAKNRASEKDAILTSMDDQETYGPVFFRLGFGQAVKENLLTDYKVIILTVSEEEVSGQYQTIAEMGGELNLDTAAKLTGCWNALAKRKNRGSDVDYGEDRAPMRRAVAFCKDIKASKEVATQFPDLVNGPFGLSDLSNDDTSDNLQVECRHVDGTMNAAVRAREMDWLTEGAGTDKVPVCRILTNARCLSEGVDVPTLD
;
A
#
# COMPACT_ATOMS: atom_id res chain seq x y z
N MET A 1 -18.90 48.19 8.09
CA MET A 1 -19.01 48.78 9.44
C MET A 1 -18.55 47.73 10.43
N THR A 2 -17.49 48.10 11.08
CA THR A 2 -16.95 47.79 12.38
C THR A 2 -16.28 46.41 12.59
N ALA A 3 -15.01 46.53 12.73
CA ALA A 3 -14.04 45.55 13.21
C ALA A 3 -14.23 45.25 14.72
N ALA A 4 -13.85 44.05 15.10
CA ALA A 4 -13.33 43.82 16.48
C ALA A 4 -12.23 42.75 16.39
N ARG A 5 -11.04 43.21 16.76
CA ARG A 5 -9.87 42.40 17.14
C ARG A 5 -10.16 41.72 18.48
N ASN A 6 -9.61 40.53 18.67
CA ASN A 6 -9.16 40.11 20.00
C ASN A 6 -7.92 39.25 19.84
N ASP A 7 -6.81 39.83 20.23
CA ASP A 7 -5.58 39.21 20.69
C ASP A 7 -5.83 38.64 22.10
N ASP A 8 -5.43 37.39 22.33
CA ASP A 8 -5.03 36.94 23.69
C ASP A 8 -4.14 35.69 23.53
N PHE A 9 -2.84 35.97 23.53
CA PHE A 9 -1.79 34.97 23.74
C PHE A 9 -1.39 35.06 25.24
N MET A 10 -1.73 34.04 26.01
CA MET A 10 -1.18 33.88 27.37
C MET A 10 0.19 33.20 27.30
N ALA A 11 1.20 33.94 27.72
CA ALA A 11 2.55 33.46 28.01
C ALA A 11 2.60 32.82 29.39
N LEU A 12 3.28 31.72 29.54
CA LEU A 12 3.70 31.16 30.82
C LEU A 12 5.20 31.43 31.06
N PRO A 13 5.62 31.62 32.31
CA PRO A 13 6.88 32.25 32.65
C PRO A 13 8.09 31.31 32.63
N GLY A 14 9.24 31.91 32.33
CA GLY A 14 10.55 31.28 32.37
C GLY A 14 11.07 31.04 33.79
N THR A 15 11.95 30.08 33.92
CA THR A 15 12.93 29.97 35.00
C THR A 15 14.32 30.00 34.42
N GLU A 16 15.06 31.01 34.85
CA GLU A 16 16.51 31.17 34.71
C GLU A 16 17.27 30.16 35.57
N ALA A 17 18.42 29.75 35.08
CA ALA A 17 19.69 29.52 35.81
C ALA A 17 20.55 28.62 34.91
N ASP A 18 21.76 28.74 34.78
CA ASP A 18 22.91 29.52 35.13
C ASP A 18 24.11 28.92 34.39
N SER A 19 25.03 29.74 34.02
CA SER A 19 26.25 29.42 33.28
C SER A 19 27.25 28.65 34.12
N THR A 20 28.07 27.79 33.53
CA THR A 20 29.54 27.89 33.54
C THR A 20 30.20 26.63 32.93
N ASP A 21 31.06 26.90 31.97
CA ASP A 21 32.46 26.47 31.80
C ASP A 21 32.88 25.09 31.27
N THR A 22 33.69 25.25 30.18
CA THR A 22 35.00 24.69 29.79
C THR A 22 35.06 23.33 29.10
N HIS A 23 35.56 23.51 27.86
CA HIS A 23 36.56 22.70 27.09
C HIS A 23 36.84 21.25 27.52
N HIS A 24 36.63 20.33 26.56
CA HIS A 24 37.70 19.49 26.02
C HIS A 24 37.29 18.80 24.73
N ALA A 25 38.08 19.03 23.70
CA ALA A 25 38.09 18.28 22.46
C ALA A 25 38.54 16.83 22.70
N ARG A 26 37.86 15.89 22.09
CA ARG A 26 38.46 14.63 21.66
C ARG A 26 37.70 14.07 20.47
N GLU A 27 38.43 13.97 19.35
CA GLU A 27 38.11 13.14 18.20
C GLU A 27 37.76 11.71 18.66
N CYS A 28 36.64 11.18 18.17
CA CYS A 28 36.43 9.76 17.98
C CYS A 28 35.66 9.56 16.68
N LEU A 29 36.36 9.07 15.70
CA LEU A 29 35.81 8.40 14.55
C LEU A 29 34.93 7.25 15.07
N SER A 30 33.67 7.23 14.70
CA SER A 30 32.85 6.03 14.77
C SER A 30 32.03 5.94 13.49
N ASP A 31 32.39 4.95 12.68
CA ASP A 31 31.54 4.38 11.65
C ASP A 31 30.25 3.91 12.29
N ASP A 32 29.17 4.64 12.06
CA ASP A 32 27.79 4.20 12.32
C ASP A 32 27.06 4.06 10.99
N THR A 33 27.31 2.92 10.34
CA THR A 33 26.44 2.42 9.28
C THR A 33 25.12 1.94 9.90
N THR A 34 24.09 2.75 9.77
CA THR A 34 22.73 2.43 10.22
C THR A 34 22.17 1.17 9.52
N PRO A 35 21.56 0.21 10.25
CA PRO A 35 21.06 -1.05 9.66
C PRO A 35 19.90 -0.89 8.66
N ALA A 36 19.31 0.30 8.53
CA ALA A 36 18.22 0.54 7.58
C ALA A 36 18.65 0.54 6.11
N SER A 37 19.93 0.85 5.81
CA SER A 37 20.44 0.83 4.44
C SER A 37 20.73 -0.59 3.94
N SER A 38 20.99 -1.55 4.85
CA SER A 38 21.30 -2.93 4.47
C SER A 38 20.08 -3.71 3.98
N ASN A 39 18.91 -3.54 4.60
CA ASN A 39 17.70 -4.29 4.23
C ASN A 39 17.06 -3.77 2.94
N ALA A 40 17.05 -2.45 2.72
CA ALA A 40 16.59 -1.89 1.45
C ALA A 40 17.50 -2.31 0.28
N SER A 41 18.81 -2.34 0.51
CA SER A 41 19.79 -2.79 -0.48
C SER A 41 19.68 -4.30 -0.75
N SER A 42 19.41 -5.13 0.25
CA SER A 42 19.23 -6.58 0.07
C SER A 42 17.95 -6.92 -0.70
N ASN A 43 16.86 -6.18 -0.47
CA ASN A 43 15.60 -6.34 -1.20
C ASN A 43 15.73 -5.94 -2.67
N ALA A 44 16.31 -4.78 -2.95
CA ALA A 44 16.58 -4.35 -4.31
C ALA A 44 17.48 -5.34 -5.07
N SER A 45 18.48 -5.88 -4.39
CA SER A 45 19.37 -6.91 -4.94
C SER A 45 18.64 -8.24 -5.21
N SER A 46 17.67 -8.64 -4.38
CA SER A 46 16.88 -9.85 -4.60
C SER A 46 15.90 -9.70 -5.77
N LYS A 47 15.22 -8.54 -5.89
CA LYS A 47 14.35 -8.23 -7.05
C LYS A 47 15.12 -8.27 -8.36
N SER A 48 16.30 -7.65 -8.39
CA SER A 48 17.22 -7.69 -9.54
C SER A 48 17.69 -9.11 -9.87
N ALA A 49 17.86 -9.98 -8.86
CA ALA A 49 18.25 -11.37 -9.06
C ALA A 49 17.15 -12.20 -9.72
N LEU A 50 15.87 -11.98 -9.35
CA LEU A 50 14.74 -12.61 -10.04
C LEU A 50 14.69 -12.20 -11.51
N ASP A 51 14.83 -10.91 -11.81
CA ASP A 51 14.80 -10.41 -13.18
C ASP A 51 15.93 -11.02 -14.01
N ALA A 52 17.14 -11.07 -13.46
CA ALA A 52 18.29 -11.72 -14.09
C ALA A 52 18.05 -13.23 -14.34
N LEU A 53 17.43 -13.91 -13.38
CA LEU A 53 17.07 -15.33 -13.52
C LEU A 53 16.02 -15.54 -14.62
N LEU A 54 15.00 -14.70 -14.69
CA LEU A 54 13.98 -14.76 -15.74
C LEU A 54 14.58 -14.45 -17.12
N ASP A 55 15.53 -13.54 -17.20
CA ASP A 55 16.26 -13.25 -18.45
C ASP A 55 17.19 -14.40 -18.86
N GLU A 56 17.84 -15.07 -17.90
CA GLU A 56 18.60 -16.29 -18.15
C GLU A 56 17.70 -17.39 -18.72
N TYR A 57 16.48 -17.57 -18.18
CA TYR A 57 15.51 -18.53 -18.71
C TYR A 57 15.13 -18.22 -20.16
N ARG A 58 14.91 -16.94 -20.48
CA ARG A 58 14.63 -16.50 -21.86
C ARG A 58 15.80 -16.75 -22.80
N ALA A 59 17.03 -16.54 -22.34
CA ALA A 59 18.23 -16.70 -23.15
C ALA A 59 18.64 -18.17 -23.35
N ARG A 60 18.44 -19.01 -22.35
CA ARG A 60 18.88 -20.42 -22.34
C ARG A 60 17.93 -21.36 -23.06
N ALA A 61 16.63 -21.07 -23.01
CA ALA A 61 15.62 -21.95 -23.60
C ALA A 61 15.78 -22.05 -25.12
N THR A 62 15.83 -23.29 -25.63
CA THR A 62 15.95 -23.60 -27.07
C THR A 62 14.59 -23.63 -27.77
N SER A 63 13.51 -23.64 -26.98
CA SER A 63 12.14 -23.65 -27.48
C SER A 63 11.19 -22.95 -26.51
N GLU A 64 10.03 -22.47 -26.98
CA GLU A 64 8.99 -21.86 -26.12
C GLU A 64 8.46 -22.86 -25.07
N ARG A 65 8.45 -24.17 -25.40
CA ARG A 65 8.06 -25.22 -24.47
C ARG A 65 9.06 -25.34 -23.30
N GLU A 66 10.36 -25.36 -23.58
CA GLU A 66 11.40 -25.42 -22.57
C GLU A 66 11.36 -24.19 -21.68
N LYS A 67 11.17 -23.02 -22.28
CA LYS A 67 10.99 -21.76 -21.58
C LYS A 67 9.80 -21.79 -20.61
N GLY A 68 8.65 -22.36 -21.04
CA GLY A 68 7.49 -22.59 -20.20
C GLY A 68 7.82 -23.48 -19.01
N THR A 69 8.45 -24.64 -19.24
CA THR A 69 8.78 -25.60 -18.20
C THR A 69 9.73 -25.03 -17.13
N LEU A 70 10.69 -24.19 -17.52
CA LEU A 70 11.58 -23.51 -16.56
C LEU A 70 10.81 -22.56 -15.64
N PHE A 71 9.83 -21.86 -16.18
CA PHE A 71 8.99 -20.96 -15.39
C PHE A 71 7.95 -21.72 -14.54
N GLU A 72 7.41 -22.82 -15.02
CA GLU A 72 6.56 -23.73 -14.24
C GLU A 72 7.30 -24.23 -12.99
N GLU A 73 8.55 -24.65 -13.14
CA GLU A 73 9.37 -25.11 -12.02
C GLU A 73 9.68 -23.98 -11.02
N LEU A 74 10.01 -22.76 -11.49
CA LEU A 74 10.17 -21.59 -10.63
C LEU A 74 8.88 -21.29 -9.85
N THR A 75 7.73 -21.35 -10.53
CA THR A 75 6.42 -21.15 -9.93
C THR A 75 6.12 -22.21 -8.86
N ARG A 76 6.49 -23.47 -9.10
CA ARG A 76 6.37 -24.54 -8.12
C ARG A 76 7.17 -24.23 -6.86
N GLN A 77 8.43 -23.82 -7.01
CA GLN A 77 9.28 -23.43 -5.88
C GLN A 77 8.75 -22.22 -5.14
N PHE A 78 8.25 -21.22 -5.85
CA PHE A 78 7.60 -20.07 -5.25
C PHE A 78 6.41 -20.48 -4.37
N LEU A 79 5.49 -21.26 -4.88
CA LEU A 79 4.29 -21.70 -4.16
C LEU A 79 4.60 -22.62 -2.95
N LEU A 80 5.72 -23.36 -2.99
CA LEU A 80 6.16 -24.21 -1.89
C LEU A 80 6.83 -23.44 -0.76
N HIS A 81 7.43 -22.28 -1.04
CA HIS A 81 8.31 -21.60 -0.09
C HIS A 81 7.87 -20.19 0.30
N ASP A 82 7.06 -19.50 -0.51
CA ASP A 82 6.51 -18.19 -0.15
C ASP A 82 5.51 -18.33 1.01
N ALA A 83 5.64 -17.50 2.03
CA ALA A 83 4.87 -17.59 3.27
C ALA A 83 3.34 -17.55 3.06
N ARG A 84 2.86 -16.93 1.96
CA ARG A 84 1.43 -16.88 1.61
C ARG A 84 0.87 -18.24 1.23
N PHE A 85 1.72 -19.16 0.74
CA PHE A 85 1.32 -20.43 0.14
C PHE A 85 1.90 -21.67 0.81
N ALA A 86 3.06 -21.55 1.47
CA ALA A 86 3.86 -22.67 2.00
C ALA A 86 3.08 -23.63 2.91
N HIS A 87 2.04 -23.14 3.61
CA HIS A 87 1.20 -23.94 4.48
C HIS A 87 -0.16 -24.32 3.87
N GLN A 88 -0.39 -23.95 2.60
CA GLN A 88 -1.66 -24.22 1.93
C GLN A 88 -1.66 -25.54 1.16
N PHE A 89 -0.50 -26.02 0.72
CA PHE A 89 -0.39 -27.16 -0.18
C PHE A 89 0.44 -28.30 0.43
N LYS A 90 -0.08 -29.53 0.30
CA LYS A 90 0.67 -30.76 0.66
C LYS A 90 1.72 -31.07 -0.40
N GLU A 91 1.33 -30.96 -1.67
CA GLU A 91 2.15 -31.32 -2.83
C GLU A 91 1.77 -30.42 -4.01
N ILE A 92 2.75 -30.14 -4.88
CA ILE A 92 2.54 -29.43 -6.13
C ILE A 92 3.19 -30.21 -7.27
N TYR A 93 2.37 -30.64 -8.21
CA TYR A 93 2.77 -31.42 -9.38
C TYR A 93 2.85 -30.56 -10.63
N LEU A 94 3.83 -30.83 -11.49
CA LEU A 94 3.69 -30.44 -12.89
C LEU A 94 2.49 -31.20 -13.48
N TRP A 95 1.79 -30.62 -14.45
CA TRP A 95 0.63 -31.29 -15.08
C TRP A 95 0.99 -32.69 -15.60
N SER A 96 2.20 -32.87 -16.15
CA SER A 96 2.71 -34.16 -16.64
C SER A 96 2.91 -35.20 -15.54
N GLU A 97 3.14 -34.80 -14.31
CA GLU A 97 3.44 -35.64 -13.13
C GLU A 97 2.18 -35.96 -12.31
N TRP A 98 1.07 -35.24 -12.52
CA TRP A 98 -0.13 -35.40 -11.70
C TRP A 98 -0.77 -36.78 -11.89
N PRO A 99 -0.91 -37.59 -10.80
CA PRO A 99 -1.38 -38.97 -10.90
C PRO A 99 -2.80 -39.14 -11.46
N GLU A 100 -3.68 -38.15 -11.23
CA GLU A 100 -5.07 -38.18 -11.68
C GLU A 100 -5.30 -37.54 -13.04
N ARG A 101 -4.23 -37.22 -13.75
CA ARG A 101 -4.29 -36.66 -15.09
C ARG A 101 -5.03 -37.59 -16.07
N ARG A 102 -6.11 -37.09 -16.67
CA ARG A 102 -6.98 -37.85 -17.58
C ARG A 102 -6.79 -37.50 -19.07
N THR A 103 -6.18 -36.34 -19.34
CA THR A 103 -6.10 -35.79 -20.71
C THR A 103 -4.70 -35.26 -21.04
N GLY A 104 -4.48 -34.93 -22.32
CA GLY A 104 -3.27 -34.25 -22.78
C GLY A 104 -3.13 -32.84 -22.27
N ASP A 105 -2.45 -31.99 -23.03
CA ASP A 105 -2.31 -30.56 -22.70
C ASP A 105 -3.68 -29.87 -22.75
N THR A 106 -4.01 -29.20 -21.64
CA THR A 106 -5.30 -28.52 -21.42
C THR A 106 -5.13 -27.07 -21.03
N GLY A 107 -3.89 -26.58 -21.05
CA GLY A 107 -3.55 -25.24 -20.53
C GLY A 107 -3.43 -25.17 -19.00
N ILE A 108 -3.47 -26.32 -18.29
CA ILE A 108 -3.09 -26.44 -16.89
C ILE A 108 -1.63 -26.85 -16.87
N ASP A 109 -0.80 -26.07 -16.16
CA ASP A 109 0.65 -26.29 -16.11
C ASP A 109 1.07 -26.97 -14.80
N LEU A 110 0.41 -26.60 -13.68
CA LEU A 110 0.65 -27.19 -12.35
C LEU A 110 -0.69 -27.55 -11.68
N VAL A 111 -0.61 -28.53 -10.77
CA VAL A 111 -1.71 -28.90 -9.87
C VAL A 111 -1.21 -28.92 -8.44
N ALA A 112 -1.79 -28.10 -7.57
CA ALA A 112 -1.47 -28.08 -6.16
C ALA A 112 -2.57 -28.79 -5.34
N ILE A 113 -2.15 -29.66 -4.42
CA ILE A 113 -3.05 -30.39 -3.54
C ILE A 113 -3.14 -29.65 -2.22
N PRO A 114 -4.34 -29.15 -1.83
CA PRO A 114 -4.52 -28.45 -0.57
C PRO A 114 -4.17 -29.32 0.65
N VAL A 115 -3.69 -28.66 1.71
CA VAL A 115 -3.51 -29.32 3.02
C VAL A 115 -4.87 -29.71 3.61
N ARG A 116 -5.90 -28.97 3.32
CA ARG A 116 -7.25 -29.16 3.86
C ARG A 116 -7.97 -30.28 3.13
N ASP A 117 -8.49 -31.23 3.92
CA ASP A 117 -9.32 -32.29 3.37
C ASP A 117 -10.68 -31.70 2.95
N GLY A 118 -11.16 -32.12 1.79
CA GLY A 118 -12.43 -31.63 1.22
C GLY A 118 -12.29 -30.43 0.26
N GLU A 119 -11.17 -29.73 0.27
CA GLU A 119 -10.88 -28.75 -0.79
C GLU A 119 -10.39 -29.49 -2.05
N GLY A 120 -10.98 -29.18 -3.22
CA GLY A 120 -10.54 -29.72 -4.49
C GLY A 120 -9.13 -29.21 -4.87
N PRO A 121 -8.39 -29.97 -5.73
CA PRO A 121 -7.11 -29.53 -6.24
C PRO A 121 -7.16 -28.13 -6.84
N VAL A 122 -6.02 -27.42 -6.80
CA VAL A 122 -5.87 -26.08 -7.37
C VAL A 122 -5.21 -26.20 -8.73
N ALA A 123 -5.90 -25.77 -9.79
CA ALA A 123 -5.34 -25.68 -11.11
C ALA A 123 -4.54 -24.38 -11.28
N ILE A 124 -3.33 -24.49 -11.84
CA ILE A 124 -2.42 -23.35 -12.03
C ILE A 124 -1.99 -23.26 -13.47
N GLN A 125 -2.06 -22.03 -14.02
CA GLN A 125 -1.53 -21.71 -15.34
C GLN A 125 -0.38 -20.71 -15.22
N CYS A 126 0.72 -20.96 -15.92
CA CYS A 126 1.92 -20.14 -15.96
C CYS A 126 2.02 -19.40 -17.29
N LYS A 127 2.10 -18.07 -17.24
CA LYS A 127 2.24 -17.20 -18.43
C LYS A 127 3.56 -16.45 -18.38
N PHE A 128 4.59 -17.04 -19.00
CA PHE A 128 5.92 -16.47 -19.07
C PHE A 128 6.09 -15.58 -20.29
N TYR A 129 5.40 -14.44 -20.29
CA TYR A 129 5.46 -13.46 -21.36
C TYR A 129 6.54 -12.39 -21.12
N ALA A 130 6.92 -11.72 -22.19
CA ALA A 130 7.79 -10.55 -22.11
C ALA A 130 7.06 -9.38 -21.41
N MET A 131 7.83 -8.49 -20.80
CA MET A 131 7.30 -7.26 -20.21
C MET A 131 6.49 -6.47 -21.24
N GLY A 132 5.32 -5.99 -20.84
CA GLY A 132 4.40 -5.23 -21.67
C GLY A 132 3.46 -6.07 -22.55
N HIS A 133 3.58 -7.41 -22.55
CA HIS A 133 2.63 -8.27 -23.25
C HIS A 133 1.25 -8.21 -22.60
N ARG A 134 0.22 -7.93 -23.39
CA ARG A 134 -1.15 -7.83 -22.88
C ARG A 134 -1.86 -9.18 -23.04
N ILE A 135 -2.14 -9.86 -21.94
CA ILE A 135 -2.88 -11.13 -21.93
C ILE A 135 -4.29 -10.89 -22.47
N GLN A 136 -4.67 -11.70 -23.45
CA GLN A 136 -5.99 -11.70 -24.09
C GLN A 136 -6.82 -12.90 -23.59
N LYS A 137 -8.14 -12.83 -23.80
CA LYS A 137 -9.06 -13.91 -23.43
C LYS A 137 -8.63 -15.27 -24.00
N ALA A 138 -8.16 -15.29 -25.25
CA ALA A 138 -7.69 -16.50 -25.92
C ALA A 138 -6.50 -17.17 -25.21
N ASP A 139 -5.70 -16.41 -24.46
CA ASP A 139 -4.54 -16.95 -23.74
C ASP A 139 -4.95 -17.78 -22.51
N ILE A 140 -6.18 -17.60 -22.01
CA ILE A 140 -6.69 -18.24 -20.77
C ILE A 140 -7.92 -19.12 -21.00
N ASP A 141 -8.56 -19.10 -22.18
CA ASP A 141 -9.82 -19.83 -22.42
C ASP A 141 -9.69 -21.33 -22.25
N SER A 142 -8.61 -21.94 -22.73
CA SER A 142 -8.36 -23.38 -22.55
C SER A 142 -8.22 -23.75 -21.08
N PHE A 143 -7.49 -22.95 -20.31
CA PHE A 143 -7.32 -23.13 -18.87
C PHE A 143 -8.65 -23.02 -18.12
N LEU A 144 -9.43 -21.96 -18.38
CA LEU A 144 -10.72 -21.75 -17.73
C LEU A 144 -11.71 -22.87 -18.05
N SER A 145 -11.69 -23.37 -19.28
CA SER A 145 -12.53 -24.49 -19.72
C SER A 145 -12.14 -25.81 -19.06
N ALA A 146 -10.84 -26.10 -18.97
CA ALA A 146 -10.33 -27.35 -18.40
C ALA A 146 -10.47 -27.39 -16.87
N SER A 147 -10.16 -26.26 -16.19
CA SER A 147 -10.17 -26.14 -14.73
C SER A 147 -11.53 -25.70 -14.15
N GLY A 148 -12.53 -25.44 -14.99
CA GLY A 148 -13.89 -25.10 -14.60
C GLY A 148 -14.78 -26.29 -14.18
N LYS A 149 -14.20 -27.48 -14.02
CA LYS A 149 -14.87 -28.76 -13.75
C LYS A 149 -14.22 -29.45 -12.56
N GLU A 150 -14.96 -30.35 -11.93
CA GLU A 150 -14.36 -31.26 -10.95
C GLU A 150 -13.12 -31.97 -11.54
N PRO A 151 -12.10 -32.19 -10.74
CA PRO A 151 -12.07 -32.06 -9.28
C PRO A 151 -11.60 -30.71 -8.74
N PHE A 152 -11.38 -29.70 -9.60
CA PHE A 152 -10.74 -28.45 -9.19
C PHE A 152 -11.66 -27.58 -8.31
N GLY A 153 -11.11 -27.09 -7.18
CA GLY A 153 -11.78 -26.17 -6.24
C GLY A 153 -11.33 -24.71 -6.35
N ARG A 154 -10.12 -24.49 -6.89
CA ARG A 154 -9.51 -23.15 -7.05
C ARG A 154 -8.66 -23.07 -8.31
N ARG A 155 -8.39 -21.86 -8.76
CA ARG A 155 -7.57 -21.58 -9.93
C ARG A 155 -6.59 -20.45 -9.67
N ILE A 156 -5.38 -20.56 -10.17
CA ILE A 156 -4.34 -19.53 -10.07
C ILE A 156 -3.75 -19.29 -11.48
N VAL A 157 -3.61 -18.04 -11.87
CA VAL A 157 -2.85 -17.65 -13.07
C VAL A 157 -1.62 -16.86 -12.64
N VAL A 158 -0.44 -17.34 -13.00
CA VAL A 158 0.84 -16.69 -12.70
C VAL A 158 1.34 -16.00 -13.97
N ASP A 159 1.56 -14.69 -13.91
CA ASP A 159 1.81 -13.84 -15.07
C ASP A 159 3.02 -12.92 -14.89
N THR A 160 3.99 -12.99 -15.80
CA THR A 160 5.20 -12.14 -15.76
C THR A 160 5.12 -10.92 -16.67
N SER A 161 4.01 -10.68 -17.36
CA SER A 161 3.92 -9.61 -18.36
C SER A 161 4.01 -8.19 -17.78
N GLY A 162 3.62 -8.02 -16.51
CA GLY A 162 3.57 -6.71 -15.86
C GLY A 162 2.63 -5.72 -16.57
N ALA A 163 1.79 -6.19 -17.49
CA ALA A 163 0.86 -5.39 -18.27
C ALA A 163 -0.59 -5.63 -17.83
N PRO A 164 -1.49 -4.65 -18.03
CA PRO A 164 -2.91 -4.85 -17.84
C PRO A 164 -3.43 -5.94 -18.78
N TRP A 165 -4.27 -6.82 -18.26
CA TRP A 165 -4.96 -7.78 -19.11
C TRP A 165 -5.94 -7.09 -20.07
N GLY A 166 -6.24 -7.73 -21.19
CA GLY A 166 -7.33 -7.29 -22.07
C GLY A 166 -8.66 -7.31 -21.32
N LYS A 167 -9.52 -6.33 -21.58
CA LYS A 167 -10.83 -6.22 -20.90
C LYS A 167 -11.60 -7.54 -20.92
N ASN A 168 -11.66 -8.22 -22.06
CA ASN A 168 -12.35 -9.50 -22.20
C ASN A 168 -11.69 -10.64 -21.40
N ALA A 169 -10.38 -10.55 -21.14
CA ALA A 169 -9.68 -11.50 -20.28
C ALA A 169 -10.00 -11.24 -18.81
N GLN A 170 -10.02 -9.97 -18.41
CA GLN A 170 -10.42 -9.56 -17.07
C GLN A 170 -11.88 -9.95 -16.78
N ASP A 171 -12.80 -9.60 -17.66
CA ASP A 171 -14.22 -9.97 -17.54
C ASP A 171 -14.42 -11.50 -17.47
N ALA A 172 -13.53 -12.29 -18.10
CA ALA A 172 -13.64 -13.77 -18.13
C ALA A 172 -13.24 -14.43 -16.81
N ILE A 173 -12.40 -13.81 -16.00
CA ILE A 173 -11.98 -14.38 -14.70
C ILE A 173 -12.80 -13.85 -13.52
N GLU A 174 -13.49 -12.74 -13.69
CA GLU A 174 -14.38 -12.19 -12.67
C GLU A 174 -15.66 -13.01 -12.53
N GLY A 175 -16.15 -13.14 -11.29
CA GLY A 175 -17.45 -13.78 -10.99
C GLY A 175 -17.56 -15.28 -11.36
N GLN A 176 -16.43 -15.95 -11.51
CA GLN A 176 -16.38 -17.39 -11.79
C GLN A 176 -16.85 -18.21 -10.57
N GLN A 177 -17.61 -19.27 -10.79
CA GLN A 177 -18.06 -20.18 -9.73
C GLN A 177 -16.88 -20.82 -8.96
N ILE A 178 -15.84 -21.26 -9.68
CA ILE A 178 -14.57 -21.65 -9.10
C ILE A 178 -13.68 -20.40 -9.11
N PRO A 179 -13.25 -19.88 -7.95
CA PRO A 179 -12.53 -18.61 -7.88
C PRO A 179 -11.19 -18.66 -8.62
N VAL A 180 -10.82 -17.54 -9.22
CA VAL A 180 -9.53 -17.34 -9.90
C VAL A 180 -8.74 -16.29 -9.13
N SER A 181 -7.50 -16.59 -8.75
CA SER A 181 -6.52 -15.64 -8.22
C SER A 181 -5.44 -15.37 -9.24
N ARG A 182 -4.84 -14.19 -9.20
CA ARG A 182 -3.75 -13.81 -10.07
C ARG A 182 -2.50 -13.52 -9.24
N ILE A 183 -1.37 -14.12 -9.64
CA ILE A 183 -0.04 -13.83 -9.13
C ILE A 183 0.73 -13.10 -10.22
N THR A 184 1.20 -11.92 -9.94
CA THR A 184 1.91 -11.05 -10.87
C THR A 184 3.42 -11.14 -10.70
N LEU A 185 4.18 -10.57 -11.62
CA LEU A 185 5.64 -10.42 -11.47
C LEU A 185 5.99 -9.61 -10.20
N ALA A 186 5.17 -8.63 -9.83
CA ALA A 186 5.36 -7.89 -8.59
C ALA A 186 5.25 -8.80 -7.37
N ASP A 187 4.25 -9.68 -7.32
CA ASP A 187 4.08 -10.64 -6.23
C ASP A 187 5.25 -11.62 -6.10
N LEU A 188 5.86 -12.01 -7.22
CA LEU A 188 7.08 -12.84 -7.23
C LEU A 188 8.30 -12.06 -6.71
N ARG A 189 8.45 -10.79 -7.10
CA ARG A 189 9.53 -9.90 -6.65
C ARG A 189 9.43 -9.55 -5.16
N ASP A 190 8.22 -9.36 -4.67
CA ASP A 190 7.93 -8.97 -3.29
C ASP A 190 7.84 -10.16 -2.32
N SER A 191 8.03 -11.41 -2.82
CA SER A 191 8.08 -12.61 -2.02
C SER A 191 9.18 -12.56 -0.94
N ASP A 192 9.04 -13.37 0.10
CA ASP A 192 10.08 -13.54 1.13
C ASP A 192 11.27 -14.39 0.67
N ILE A 193 11.22 -14.91 -0.56
CA ILE A 193 12.29 -15.70 -1.16
C ILE A 193 13.50 -14.83 -1.51
N ASP A 194 14.69 -15.26 -1.11
CA ASP A 194 15.95 -14.68 -1.58
C ASP A 194 16.37 -15.31 -2.92
N TRP A 195 15.90 -14.73 -4.01
CA TRP A 195 16.16 -15.20 -5.37
C TRP A 195 17.65 -15.27 -5.74
N ARG A 196 18.54 -14.62 -5.00
CA ARG A 196 20.00 -14.74 -5.16
C ARG A 196 20.51 -16.13 -4.83
N THR A 197 19.78 -16.85 -4.00
CA THR A 197 20.13 -18.20 -3.53
C THR A 197 19.53 -19.30 -4.39
N TYR A 198 18.62 -18.95 -5.30
CA TYR A 198 17.99 -19.89 -6.21
C TYR A 198 18.75 -19.98 -7.54
N SER A 199 18.99 -21.17 -8.00
CA SER A 199 19.61 -21.43 -9.33
C SER A 199 18.84 -22.49 -10.07
N LEU A 200 18.91 -22.41 -11.39
CA LEU A 200 18.24 -23.32 -12.31
C LEU A 200 18.60 -24.79 -12.05
N GLY A 201 17.58 -25.62 -11.88
CA GLY A 201 17.77 -27.05 -11.61
C GLY A 201 18.27 -27.38 -10.21
N SER A 202 18.27 -26.39 -9.29
CA SER A 202 18.58 -26.65 -7.89
C SER A 202 17.52 -27.54 -7.26
N THR A 203 17.96 -28.58 -6.57
CA THR A 203 17.11 -29.43 -5.72
C THR A 203 17.02 -28.87 -4.28
N GLN A 204 17.75 -27.79 -4.00
CA GLN A 204 17.71 -27.12 -2.68
C GLN A 204 16.60 -26.08 -2.68
N ALA A 205 15.87 -26.06 -1.57
CA ALA A 205 14.89 -25.03 -1.31
C ALA A 205 15.54 -23.64 -1.36
N PRO A 206 14.91 -22.64 -1.99
CA PRO A 206 15.38 -21.27 -1.91
C PRO A 206 15.37 -20.79 -0.46
N LYS A 207 16.33 -19.96 -0.08
CA LYS A 207 16.35 -19.37 1.26
C LYS A 207 15.36 -18.22 1.31
N THR A 208 14.81 -17.97 2.49
CA THR A 208 14.06 -16.75 2.76
C THR A 208 15.01 -15.58 3.01
N ARG A 209 14.52 -14.37 2.73
CA ARG A 209 15.25 -13.13 3.02
C ARG A 209 15.41 -12.94 4.53
N GLU A 210 16.43 -12.19 4.91
CA GLU A 210 16.55 -11.73 6.29
C GLU A 210 15.36 -10.85 6.66
N ARG A 211 14.75 -11.15 7.80
CA ARG A 211 13.58 -10.44 8.30
C ARG A 211 13.97 -9.14 8.97
N LYS A 212 13.05 -8.17 8.91
CA LYS A 212 13.22 -6.89 9.58
C LYS A 212 13.29 -7.09 11.11
N VAL A 213 14.21 -6.39 11.73
CA VAL A 213 14.28 -6.28 13.19
C VAL A 213 13.52 -5.02 13.62
N PRO A 214 12.63 -5.10 14.61
CA PRO A 214 11.92 -3.93 15.11
C PRO A 214 12.88 -2.86 15.63
N ARG A 215 12.68 -1.62 15.19
CA ARG A 215 13.43 -0.46 15.69
C ARG A 215 12.95 -0.06 17.09
N ASP A 216 13.75 0.70 17.83
CA ASP A 216 13.47 1.07 19.23
C ASP A 216 12.07 1.68 19.42
N HIS A 217 11.62 2.56 18.54
CA HIS A 217 10.30 3.16 18.63
C HIS A 217 9.16 2.14 18.41
N GLN A 218 9.39 1.11 17.58
CA GLN A 218 8.42 0.02 17.34
C GLN A 218 8.37 -0.93 18.55
N VAL A 219 9.52 -1.22 19.16
CA VAL A 219 9.59 -1.98 20.43
C VAL A 219 8.85 -1.23 21.53
N ARG A 220 9.07 0.08 21.68
CA ARG A 220 8.34 0.92 22.65
C ARG A 220 6.84 0.92 22.38
N ALA A 221 6.42 1.04 21.12
CA ALA A 221 5.02 1.02 20.73
C ALA A 221 4.36 -0.32 21.07
N ARG A 222 4.99 -1.44 20.71
CA ARG A 222 4.52 -2.78 21.05
C ARG A 222 4.38 -2.95 22.55
N SER A 223 5.42 -2.64 23.32
CA SER A 223 5.39 -2.77 24.78
C SER A 223 4.30 -1.91 25.43
N ALA A 224 4.09 -0.69 24.93
CA ALA A 224 3.03 0.20 25.44
C ALA A 224 1.62 -0.33 25.11
N VAL A 225 1.42 -0.88 23.91
CA VAL A 225 0.15 -1.50 23.51
C VAL A 225 -0.15 -2.73 24.36
N MET A 226 0.85 -3.61 24.56
CA MET A 226 0.67 -4.81 25.38
C MET A 226 0.37 -4.48 26.84
N ALA A 227 1.06 -3.48 27.41
CA ALA A 227 0.76 -2.99 28.77
C ALA A 227 -0.64 -2.35 28.86
N GLY A 228 -1.06 -1.59 27.84
CA GLY A 228 -2.40 -1.01 27.79
C GLY A 228 -3.50 -2.08 27.74
N PHE A 229 -3.27 -3.18 27.07
CA PHE A 229 -4.20 -4.30 27.02
C PHE A 229 -4.31 -5.12 28.31
N GLU A 230 -3.41 -4.94 29.27
CA GLU A 230 -3.56 -5.51 30.60
C GLU A 230 -4.73 -4.86 31.38
N GLU A 231 -4.97 -3.57 31.13
CA GLU A 231 -5.97 -2.78 31.86
C GLU A 231 -7.24 -2.52 31.02
N HIS A 232 -7.15 -2.57 29.70
CA HIS A 232 -8.22 -2.19 28.77
C HIS A 232 -8.42 -3.24 27.67
N ASP A 233 -9.67 -3.34 27.16
CA ASP A 233 -9.97 -4.22 26.02
C ASP A 233 -9.82 -3.53 24.68
N ARG A 234 -9.65 -2.20 24.67
CA ARG A 234 -9.45 -1.40 23.47
C ARG A 234 -8.54 -0.23 23.72
N GLY A 235 -7.84 0.21 22.70
CA GLY A 235 -6.97 1.38 22.78
C GLY A 235 -6.45 1.83 21.43
N THR A 236 -5.83 3.01 21.42
CA THR A 236 -5.39 3.67 20.21
C THR A 236 -3.86 3.77 20.15
N MET A 237 -3.29 3.42 19.00
CA MET A 237 -1.89 3.64 18.65
C MET A 237 -1.78 4.70 17.55
N VAL A 238 -1.18 5.83 17.89
CA VAL A 238 -0.96 6.95 16.97
C VAL A 238 0.49 6.98 16.55
N MET A 239 0.77 6.72 15.28
CA MET A 239 2.13 6.75 14.72
C MET A 239 2.12 7.49 13.38
N ALA A 240 3.06 8.41 13.19
CA ALA A 240 3.21 9.15 11.93
C ALA A 240 3.38 8.20 10.71
N CYS A 241 2.93 8.65 9.53
CA CYS A 241 3.16 7.90 8.29
C CYS A 241 4.67 7.67 8.08
N GLY A 242 5.05 6.54 7.50
CA GLY A 242 6.46 6.21 7.27
C GLY A 242 7.23 5.67 8.49
N THR A 243 6.64 5.63 9.70
CA THR A 243 7.30 5.09 10.89
C THR A 243 7.11 3.58 11.07
N GLY A 244 6.46 2.90 10.12
CA GLY A 244 6.30 1.44 10.09
C GLY A 244 5.15 0.92 10.98
N LYS A 245 3.98 1.58 10.97
CA LYS A 245 2.76 1.12 11.66
C LYS A 245 2.42 -0.35 11.36
N THR A 246 2.40 -0.72 10.09
CA THR A 246 2.04 -2.06 9.61
C THR A 246 2.96 -3.14 10.18
N PHE A 247 4.27 -2.88 10.20
CA PHE A 247 5.23 -3.81 10.80
C PHE A 247 5.15 -3.84 12.33
N THR A 248 4.88 -2.70 12.97
CA THR A 248 4.62 -2.65 14.42
C THR A 248 3.40 -3.50 14.79
N ALA A 249 2.33 -3.42 14.00
CA ALA A 249 1.12 -4.23 14.17
C ALA A 249 1.43 -5.74 14.06
N LEU A 250 2.27 -6.16 13.11
CA LEU A 250 2.72 -7.55 13.01
C LEU A 250 3.49 -7.99 14.26
N THR A 251 4.36 -7.14 14.81
CA THR A 251 5.09 -7.48 16.04
C THR A 251 4.17 -7.62 17.25
N ILE A 252 3.09 -6.82 17.31
CA ILE A 252 2.04 -6.95 18.33
C ILE A 252 1.28 -8.27 18.14
N ALA A 253 0.86 -8.59 16.91
CA ALA A 253 0.16 -9.84 16.60
C ALA A 253 0.99 -11.08 16.95
N ARG A 254 2.30 -11.06 16.73
CA ARG A 254 3.21 -12.14 17.16
C ARG A 254 3.26 -12.30 18.68
N GLU A 255 3.25 -11.20 19.42
CA GLU A 255 3.23 -11.27 20.88
C GLU A 255 1.92 -11.89 21.40
N PHE A 256 0.79 -11.70 20.68
CA PHE A 256 -0.43 -12.45 20.96
C PHE A 256 -0.26 -13.95 20.72
N VAL A 257 0.43 -14.38 19.66
CA VAL A 257 0.72 -15.81 19.44
C VAL A 257 1.49 -16.40 20.61
N GLU A 258 2.50 -15.70 21.12
CA GLU A 258 3.28 -16.15 22.28
C GLU A 258 2.44 -16.21 23.56
N LYS A 259 1.59 -15.20 23.82
CA LYS A 259 0.72 -15.14 25.01
C LYS A 259 -0.40 -16.17 24.98
N GLU A 260 -0.98 -16.44 23.83
CA GLU A 260 -2.10 -17.36 23.66
C GLU A 260 -1.65 -18.83 23.42
N GLY A 261 -0.42 -19.15 23.80
CA GLY A 261 0.08 -20.52 23.79
C GLY A 261 0.40 -21.09 22.42
N GLY A 262 0.81 -20.26 21.46
CA GLY A 262 1.29 -20.67 20.15
C GLY A 262 0.32 -20.43 18.99
N THR A 263 -0.90 -19.90 19.25
CA THR A 263 -1.88 -19.60 18.20
C THR A 263 -2.65 -18.32 18.52
N ALA A 264 -2.69 -17.38 17.59
CA ALA A 264 -3.57 -16.21 17.69
C ALA A 264 -4.37 -16.01 16.42
N ARG A 265 -5.66 -15.64 16.57
CA ARG A 265 -6.56 -15.28 15.48
C ARG A 265 -6.80 -13.78 15.47
N ILE A 266 -6.36 -13.13 14.41
CA ILE A 266 -6.38 -11.68 14.25
C ILE A 266 -7.34 -11.31 13.13
N LEU A 267 -8.15 -10.26 13.33
CA LEU A 267 -8.83 -9.55 12.25
C LEU A 267 -8.07 -8.25 11.97
N PHE A 268 -7.59 -8.08 10.74
CA PHE A 268 -6.96 -6.85 10.29
C PHE A 268 -7.90 -6.13 9.32
N ALA A 269 -8.46 -4.99 9.76
CA ALA A 269 -9.44 -4.23 9.00
C ALA A 269 -8.82 -2.98 8.38
N VAL A 270 -9.06 -2.77 7.10
CA VAL A 270 -8.51 -1.67 6.28
C VAL A 270 -9.59 -0.96 5.46
N PRO A 271 -9.38 0.29 5.04
CA PRO A 271 -10.37 1.04 4.27
C PRO A 271 -10.43 0.70 2.78
N SER A 272 -9.41 0.05 2.23
CA SER A 272 -9.34 -0.22 0.78
C SER A 272 -8.68 -1.56 0.46
N LEU A 273 -8.96 -2.07 -0.75
CA LEU A 273 -8.38 -3.31 -1.26
C LEU A 273 -6.87 -3.18 -1.49
N ALA A 274 -6.40 -2.00 -1.91
CA ALA A 274 -4.97 -1.69 -2.06
C ALA A 274 -4.21 -1.89 -0.74
N LEU A 275 -4.72 -1.31 0.35
CA LEU A 275 -4.14 -1.47 1.67
C LEU A 275 -4.23 -2.91 2.18
N LEU A 276 -5.32 -3.63 1.84
CA LEU A 276 -5.43 -5.04 2.18
C LEU A 276 -4.31 -5.85 1.53
N LYS A 277 -4.14 -5.70 0.20
CA LYS A 277 -3.07 -6.37 -0.53
C LYS A 277 -1.70 -6.03 0.04
N GLN A 278 -1.41 -4.74 0.18
CA GLN A 278 -0.13 -4.27 0.71
C GLN A 278 0.16 -4.85 2.10
N THR A 279 -0.81 -4.81 3.01
CA THR A 279 -0.63 -5.33 4.37
C THR A 279 -0.44 -6.84 4.38
N LEU A 280 -1.20 -7.57 3.57
CA LEU A 280 -1.04 -9.01 3.40
C LEU A 280 0.37 -9.35 2.91
N ASP A 281 0.85 -8.67 1.87
CA ASP A 281 2.18 -8.90 1.29
C ASP A 281 3.29 -8.54 2.30
N ASP A 282 3.18 -7.40 2.99
CA ASP A 282 4.13 -6.97 4.03
C ASP A 282 4.18 -7.96 5.20
N TRP A 283 3.02 -8.44 5.66
CA TRP A 283 2.97 -9.38 6.77
C TRP A 283 3.47 -10.77 6.37
N ALA A 284 3.12 -11.25 5.19
CA ALA A 284 3.61 -12.53 4.67
C ALA A 284 5.13 -12.52 4.50
N ALA A 285 5.69 -11.44 3.96
CA ALA A 285 7.14 -11.30 3.76
C ALA A 285 7.94 -11.29 5.07
N GLU A 286 7.31 -10.86 6.17
CA GLU A 286 7.97 -10.73 7.47
C GLU A 286 7.45 -11.78 8.48
N ALA A 287 6.47 -12.62 8.15
CA ALA A 287 5.92 -13.62 9.07
C ALA A 287 7.00 -14.59 9.56
N ASP A 288 6.96 -14.91 10.87
CA ASP A 288 7.85 -15.88 11.51
C ASP A 288 7.03 -17.06 12.01
N GLY A 289 7.38 -18.26 11.57
CA GLY A 289 6.61 -19.46 11.85
C GLY A 289 5.37 -19.61 10.95
N ALA A 290 4.39 -20.38 11.42
CA ALA A 290 3.17 -20.64 10.66
C ALA A 290 2.31 -19.39 10.52
N PHE A 291 1.99 -19.06 9.28
CA PHE A 291 1.16 -17.92 8.91
C PHE A 291 0.03 -18.39 8.00
N THR A 292 -1.21 -18.16 8.40
CA THR A 292 -2.39 -18.49 7.58
C THR A 292 -3.23 -17.24 7.39
N ALA A 293 -3.54 -16.92 6.15
CA ALA A 293 -4.25 -15.70 5.79
C ALA A 293 -5.55 -15.99 5.03
N TRP A 294 -6.57 -15.19 5.29
CA TRP A 294 -7.83 -15.12 4.55
C TRP A 294 -8.09 -13.69 4.12
N ALA A 295 -8.68 -13.50 2.96
CA ALA A 295 -9.09 -12.20 2.47
C ALA A 295 -10.62 -12.12 2.40
N VAL A 296 -11.20 -11.09 3.02
CA VAL A 296 -12.64 -10.82 3.02
C VAL A 296 -12.87 -9.44 2.41
N CYS A 297 -13.24 -9.42 1.15
CA CYS A 297 -13.52 -8.19 0.42
C CYS A 297 -14.47 -8.49 -0.74
N SER A 298 -15.24 -7.48 -1.15
CA SER A 298 -16.07 -7.53 -2.34
C SER A 298 -15.41 -6.71 -3.45
N ASP A 299 -15.60 -7.15 -4.70
CA ASP A 299 -15.32 -6.29 -5.84
C ASP A 299 -16.23 -5.06 -5.74
N THR A 300 -15.68 -3.93 -5.38
CA THR A 300 -16.43 -2.69 -5.24
C THR A 300 -16.75 -2.09 -6.60
N LYS A 301 -17.48 -2.81 -7.44
CA LYS A 301 -18.30 -2.19 -8.49
C LYS A 301 -19.61 -1.67 -7.88
N VAL A 302 -19.53 -0.98 -6.74
CA VAL A 302 -20.70 -0.35 -6.14
C VAL A 302 -20.92 1.00 -6.77
N SER A 303 -21.98 1.06 -7.59
CA SER A 303 -22.70 2.22 -8.06
C SER A 303 -21.88 3.33 -8.74
N SER A 304 -22.13 3.46 -10.02
CA SER A 304 -21.67 4.43 -11.01
C SER A 304 -21.95 5.92 -10.70
N SER A 305 -22.20 6.31 -9.47
CA SER A 305 -22.52 7.69 -9.12
C SER A 305 -21.57 8.38 -8.15
N ALA A 306 -20.61 7.67 -7.55
CA ALA A 306 -19.66 8.26 -6.61
C ALA A 306 -18.23 8.13 -7.12
N ARG A 307 -17.82 9.11 -7.92
CA ARG A 307 -16.43 9.58 -8.11
C ARG A 307 -15.37 8.50 -8.36
N ASN A 308 -14.98 8.38 -9.63
CA ASN A 308 -13.83 7.61 -10.17
C ASN A 308 -12.45 7.99 -9.57
N ASP A 309 -12.39 8.51 -8.35
CA ASP A 309 -11.19 9.09 -7.76
C ASP A 309 -10.40 8.08 -6.89
N THR A 310 -10.98 6.91 -6.58
CA THR A 310 -10.33 5.84 -5.82
C THR A 310 -9.89 4.71 -6.73
N ALA A 311 -8.74 4.10 -6.42
CA ALA A 311 -8.21 2.99 -7.19
C ALA A 311 -9.20 1.83 -7.28
N GLU A 312 -9.62 1.46 -8.49
CA GLU A 312 -10.38 0.23 -8.74
C GLU A 312 -9.38 -0.93 -8.75
N GLU A 313 -9.26 -1.63 -7.63
CA GLU A 313 -8.59 -2.91 -7.55
C GLU A 313 -9.63 -4.01 -7.57
N SER A 314 -9.31 -5.12 -8.24
CA SER A 314 -10.15 -6.31 -8.26
C SER A 314 -9.69 -7.29 -7.20
N ALA A 315 -10.63 -7.98 -6.55
CA ALA A 315 -10.33 -9.07 -5.62
C ALA A 315 -9.51 -10.20 -6.29
N VAL A 316 -9.56 -10.30 -7.62
CA VAL A 316 -8.76 -11.25 -8.41
C VAL A 316 -7.25 -10.92 -8.36
N ASP A 317 -6.88 -9.66 -8.15
CA ASP A 317 -5.48 -9.22 -8.05
C ASP A 317 -4.85 -9.53 -6.67
N LEU A 318 -5.60 -10.15 -5.76
CA LEU A 318 -5.05 -10.68 -4.53
C LEU A 318 -4.38 -12.03 -4.77
N PRO A 319 -3.19 -12.27 -4.19
CA PRO A 319 -2.47 -13.54 -4.34
C PRO A 319 -3.22 -14.72 -3.70
N ILE A 320 -4.09 -14.45 -2.71
CA ILE A 320 -4.98 -15.43 -2.08
C ILE A 320 -6.43 -15.13 -2.46
N PRO A 321 -7.32 -16.15 -2.52
CA PRO A 321 -8.70 -15.92 -2.88
C PRO A 321 -9.41 -15.07 -1.84
N ALA A 322 -10.14 -14.06 -2.33
CA ALA A 322 -11.06 -13.30 -1.51
C ALA A 322 -12.43 -14.01 -1.45
N THR A 323 -13.11 -13.90 -0.31
CA THR A 323 -14.46 -14.38 -0.14
C THR A 323 -15.43 -13.26 0.27
N THR A 324 -16.64 -13.36 -0.24
CA THR A 324 -17.81 -12.58 0.22
C THR A 324 -18.88 -13.50 0.83
N ASP A 325 -18.57 -14.79 0.95
CA ASP A 325 -19.48 -15.81 1.47
C ASP A 325 -19.13 -16.14 2.92
N GLY A 326 -20.07 -15.83 3.82
CA GLY A 326 -19.93 -16.11 5.26
C GLY A 326 -19.83 -17.60 5.59
N GLN A 327 -20.51 -18.49 4.83
CA GLN A 327 -20.43 -19.94 5.03
C GLN A 327 -19.02 -20.44 4.70
N CYS A 328 -18.49 -20.05 3.54
CA CYS A 328 -17.13 -20.40 3.10
C CYS A 328 -16.08 -19.93 4.12
N LEU A 329 -16.24 -18.71 4.66
CA LEU A 329 -15.34 -18.17 5.69
C LEU A 329 -15.45 -18.97 6.99
N ALA A 330 -16.67 -19.27 7.46
CA ALA A 330 -16.91 -20.03 8.68
C ALA A 330 -16.28 -21.44 8.61
N ASP A 331 -16.56 -22.17 7.53
CA ASP A 331 -16.01 -23.50 7.30
C ASP A 331 -14.47 -23.48 7.28
N SER A 332 -13.90 -22.50 6.58
CA SER A 332 -12.46 -22.34 6.45
C SER A 332 -11.78 -21.99 7.77
N LEU A 333 -12.35 -21.12 8.58
CA LEU A 333 -11.81 -20.75 9.89
C LEU A 333 -11.95 -21.88 10.90
N ASN A 334 -13.10 -22.58 10.92
CA ASN A 334 -13.34 -23.69 11.84
C ASN A 334 -12.41 -24.88 11.55
N ALA A 335 -12.18 -25.20 10.28
CA ALA A 335 -11.22 -26.22 9.87
C ALA A 335 -9.78 -25.93 10.35
N ASN A 336 -9.45 -24.66 10.65
CA ASN A 336 -8.15 -24.22 11.12
C ASN A 336 -8.10 -23.88 12.62
N ASN A 337 -9.11 -24.21 13.40
CA ASN A 337 -9.12 -23.93 14.84
C ASN A 337 -7.93 -24.55 15.60
N ALA A 338 -7.44 -25.69 15.15
CA ALA A 338 -6.30 -26.41 15.74
C ALA A 338 -4.94 -26.10 15.08
N THR A 339 -4.89 -25.23 14.07
CA THR A 339 -3.65 -24.89 13.37
C THR A 339 -2.84 -23.90 14.21
N GLU A 340 -1.59 -24.27 14.53
CA GLU A 340 -0.68 -23.40 15.26
C GLU A 340 -0.23 -22.18 14.41
N GLY A 341 0.17 -21.13 15.11
CA GLY A 341 0.74 -19.92 14.53
C GLY A 341 -0.22 -18.75 14.40
N LEU A 342 0.12 -17.83 13.53
CA LEU A 342 -0.61 -16.59 13.30
C LEU A 342 -1.68 -16.79 12.22
N GLN A 343 -2.95 -16.70 12.63
CA GLN A 343 -4.13 -16.76 11.76
C GLN A 343 -4.68 -15.36 11.55
N VAL A 344 -4.70 -14.87 10.31
CA VAL A 344 -5.14 -13.49 10.02
C VAL A 344 -6.25 -13.45 9.00
N VAL A 345 -7.36 -12.82 9.36
CA VAL A 345 -8.40 -12.42 8.43
C VAL A 345 -8.17 -10.97 8.04
N PHE A 346 -7.74 -10.73 6.80
CA PHE A 346 -7.64 -9.40 6.24
C PHE A 346 -8.98 -9.01 5.63
N ALA A 347 -9.56 -7.91 6.07
CA ALA A 347 -10.88 -7.49 5.60
C ALA A 347 -10.92 -6.00 5.28
N THR A 348 -11.70 -5.62 4.26
CA THR A 348 -12.09 -4.22 4.12
C THR A 348 -13.23 -3.90 5.09
N TYR A 349 -13.30 -2.66 5.61
CA TYR A 349 -14.40 -2.25 6.49
C TYR A 349 -15.78 -2.48 5.86
N GLN A 350 -15.88 -2.31 4.53
CA GLN A 350 -17.13 -2.53 3.80
C GLN A 350 -17.61 -3.99 3.85
N SER A 351 -16.70 -4.94 4.07
CA SER A 351 -16.99 -6.37 4.04
C SER A 351 -17.15 -6.98 5.44
N ILE A 352 -17.23 -6.15 6.48
CA ILE A 352 -17.34 -6.61 7.87
C ILE A 352 -18.60 -7.46 8.14
N GLU A 353 -19.67 -7.23 7.37
CA GLU A 353 -20.92 -8.03 7.39
C GLU A 353 -20.69 -9.51 7.07
N VAL A 354 -19.72 -9.81 6.20
CA VAL A 354 -19.38 -11.20 5.83
C VAL A 354 -18.83 -11.94 7.05
N ILE A 355 -18.02 -11.24 7.86
CA ILE A 355 -17.46 -11.80 9.09
C ILE A 355 -18.56 -11.99 10.13
N HIS A 356 -19.47 -11.04 10.28
CA HIS A 356 -20.62 -11.17 11.17
C HIS A 356 -21.48 -12.39 10.80
N ARG A 357 -21.81 -12.56 9.53
CA ARG A 357 -22.56 -13.74 9.04
C ARG A 357 -21.81 -15.05 9.29
N ALA A 358 -20.50 -15.06 9.09
CA ALA A 358 -19.69 -16.24 9.39
C ALA A 358 -19.75 -16.62 10.87
N GLN A 359 -19.75 -15.64 11.78
CA GLN A 359 -19.90 -15.86 13.20
C GLN A 359 -21.30 -16.39 13.57
N GLU A 360 -22.36 -15.87 12.93
CA GLU A 360 -23.73 -16.37 13.13
C GLU A 360 -23.88 -17.81 12.66
N ILE A 361 -23.33 -18.14 11.49
CA ILE A 361 -23.37 -19.47 10.89
C ILE A 361 -22.64 -20.50 11.77
N ALA A 362 -21.43 -20.16 12.22
CA ALA A 362 -20.62 -21.05 13.04
C ALA A 362 -21.14 -21.17 14.49
N GLY A 363 -21.88 -20.18 14.98
CA GLY A 363 -22.50 -20.21 16.31
C GLY A 363 -21.48 -20.46 17.42
N ASP A 364 -21.64 -21.55 18.17
CA ASP A 364 -20.77 -21.92 19.29
C ASP A 364 -19.44 -22.53 18.85
N GLU A 365 -19.30 -22.92 17.57
CA GLU A 365 -18.04 -23.44 17.01
C GLU A 365 -17.08 -22.30 16.62
N TRP A 366 -17.58 -21.07 16.59
CA TRP A 366 -16.74 -19.92 16.26
C TRP A 366 -15.74 -19.62 17.38
N ARG A 367 -14.46 -19.64 17.05
CA ARG A 367 -13.42 -19.07 17.91
C ARG A 367 -13.37 -17.55 17.70
N ASP A 368 -13.55 -16.78 18.76
CA ASP A 368 -13.47 -15.32 18.73
C ASP A 368 -12.07 -14.84 18.30
N PHE A 369 -11.99 -13.62 17.78
CA PHE A 369 -10.73 -12.98 17.50
C PHE A 369 -10.01 -12.61 18.80
N ASP A 370 -8.75 -12.97 18.92
CA ASP A 370 -7.92 -12.57 20.05
C ASP A 370 -7.63 -11.05 19.98
N LEU A 371 -7.48 -10.53 18.75
CA LEU A 371 -7.27 -9.10 18.51
C LEU A 371 -7.92 -8.67 17.19
N ILE A 372 -8.59 -7.51 17.21
CA ILE A 372 -8.92 -6.76 15.99
C ILE A 372 -7.96 -5.59 15.87
N ILE A 373 -7.36 -5.42 14.69
CA ILE A 373 -6.54 -4.27 14.33
C ILE A 373 -7.31 -3.46 13.29
N CYS A 374 -7.63 -2.21 13.63
CA CYS A 374 -8.29 -1.25 12.75
C CYS A 374 -7.26 -0.28 12.20
N ASP A 375 -6.79 -0.48 10.97
CA ASP A 375 -5.87 0.46 10.34
C ASP A 375 -6.60 1.64 9.71
N GLU A 376 -5.92 2.79 9.66
CA GLU A 376 -6.52 4.08 9.30
C GLU A 376 -7.84 4.34 10.05
N ALA A 377 -7.82 4.09 11.35
CA ALA A 377 -9.01 4.10 12.22
C ALA A 377 -9.76 5.43 12.23
N HIS A 378 -9.15 6.54 11.77
CA HIS A 378 -9.85 7.81 11.56
C HIS A 378 -11.00 7.69 10.55
N ARG A 379 -11.01 6.65 9.71
CA ARG A 379 -12.11 6.32 8.77
C ARG A 379 -13.33 5.72 9.47
N THR A 380 -13.18 5.19 10.67
CA THR A 380 -14.29 4.64 11.46
C THR A 380 -15.04 5.71 12.27
N THR A 381 -14.65 6.99 12.10
CA THR A 381 -15.37 8.15 12.65
C THR A 381 -16.49 8.59 11.71
N GLY A 382 -17.56 9.16 12.24
CA GLY A 382 -18.63 9.70 11.41
C GLY A 382 -19.90 10.00 12.20
N ALA A 383 -20.90 10.55 11.52
CA ALA A 383 -22.23 10.80 12.08
C ALA A 383 -23.22 9.77 11.51
N THR A 384 -23.96 9.11 12.39
CA THR A 384 -25.06 8.21 12.05
C THR A 384 -26.35 8.77 12.64
N LEU A 385 -27.40 8.93 11.82
CA LEU A 385 -28.70 9.36 12.32
C LEU A 385 -29.34 8.26 13.15
N THR A 386 -29.94 8.62 14.27
CA THR A 386 -30.64 7.67 15.13
C THR A 386 -31.78 7.00 14.36
N GLY A 387 -31.70 5.68 14.19
CA GLY A 387 -32.70 4.88 13.45
C GLY A 387 -32.36 4.61 11.98
N GLU A 388 -31.24 5.10 11.47
CA GLU A 388 -30.64 4.64 10.22
C GLU A 388 -29.64 3.50 10.48
N ASP A 389 -29.42 2.64 9.48
CA ASP A 389 -28.40 1.60 9.56
C ASP A 389 -27.01 2.22 9.72
N GLU A 390 -26.28 1.76 10.73
CA GLU A 390 -24.90 2.16 10.93
C GLU A 390 -24.07 1.85 9.69
N SER A 391 -23.13 2.76 9.39
CA SER A 391 -22.19 2.51 8.29
C SER A 391 -21.34 1.27 8.61
N ALA A 392 -20.93 0.53 7.57
CA ALA A 392 -20.05 -0.62 7.73
C ALA A 392 -18.75 -0.28 8.51
N PHE A 393 -18.31 0.98 8.45
CA PHE A 393 -17.12 1.46 9.15
C PHE A 393 -17.30 1.62 10.65
N THR A 394 -18.53 1.88 11.14
CA THR A 394 -18.82 2.06 12.56
C THR A 394 -19.23 0.77 13.25
N LYS A 395 -19.79 -0.20 12.53
CA LYS A 395 -20.19 -1.52 13.07
C LYS A 395 -19.05 -2.28 13.73
N ILE A 396 -17.79 -2.04 13.31
CA ILE A 396 -16.62 -2.69 13.88
C ILE A 396 -16.40 -2.35 15.37
N HIS A 397 -17.00 -1.27 15.87
CA HIS A 397 -16.88 -0.89 17.29
C HIS A 397 -17.69 -1.81 18.23
N SER A 398 -18.74 -2.46 17.73
CA SER A 398 -19.61 -3.31 18.52
C SER A 398 -19.00 -4.71 18.74
N ASN A 399 -18.87 -5.12 20.02
CA ASN A 399 -18.45 -6.48 20.37
C ASN A 399 -19.56 -7.51 20.08
N GLU A 400 -20.82 -7.09 20.04
CA GLU A 400 -21.93 -7.95 19.68
C GLU A 400 -21.94 -8.24 18.18
N PHE A 401 -21.51 -7.25 17.37
CA PHE A 401 -21.43 -7.40 15.93
C PHE A 401 -20.20 -8.23 15.49
N ILE A 402 -19.01 -7.98 16.06
CA ILE A 402 -17.82 -8.80 15.83
C ILE A 402 -17.24 -9.24 17.17
N ARG A 403 -17.32 -10.54 17.47
CA ARG A 403 -16.83 -11.12 18.71
C ARG A 403 -15.31 -11.14 18.77
N ARG A 404 -14.74 -10.55 19.83
CA ARG A 404 -13.31 -10.40 20.03
C ARG A 404 -12.93 -10.14 21.48
N ALA A 405 -11.66 -10.43 21.80
CA ALA A 405 -11.10 -10.12 23.12
C ALA A 405 -10.58 -8.68 23.19
N LYS A 406 -9.79 -8.25 22.20
CA LYS A 406 -9.11 -6.94 22.21
C LYS A 406 -9.29 -6.19 20.89
N THR A 407 -9.19 -4.84 20.94
CA THR A 407 -9.23 -3.98 19.72
C THR A 407 -8.14 -2.92 19.77
N LEU A 408 -7.32 -2.87 18.72
CA LEU A 408 -6.30 -1.84 18.50
C LEU A 408 -6.71 -0.93 17.34
N TYR A 409 -6.88 0.36 17.63
CA TYR A 409 -7.12 1.37 16.62
C TYR A 409 -5.81 2.04 16.23
N MET A 410 -5.43 1.98 14.96
CA MET A 410 -4.19 2.57 14.47
C MET A 410 -4.47 3.70 13.50
N THR A 411 -3.76 4.80 13.63
CA THR A 411 -3.80 5.92 12.68
C THR A 411 -2.57 6.80 12.82
N ALA A 412 -2.25 7.53 11.75
CA ALA A 412 -1.29 8.64 11.81
C ALA A 412 -1.97 9.96 12.24
N THR A 413 -3.25 10.11 11.90
CA THR A 413 -4.02 11.35 12.00
C THR A 413 -5.34 11.13 12.73
N PRO A 414 -5.36 11.14 14.07
CA PRO A 414 -6.61 10.98 14.82
C PRO A 414 -7.61 12.07 14.42
N ARG A 415 -8.84 11.66 14.12
CA ARG A 415 -9.92 12.59 13.76
C ARG A 415 -10.77 12.90 14.98
N ILE A 416 -10.66 14.14 15.45
CA ILE A 416 -11.38 14.65 16.60
C ILE A 416 -12.32 15.76 16.12
N PHE A 417 -13.59 15.65 16.45
CA PHE A 417 -14.59 16.67 16.11
C PHE A 417 -14.70 17.71 17.23
N ALA A 418 -14.81 18.97 16.84
CA ALA A 418 -14.99 20.05 17.79
C ALA A 418 -16.37 19.95 18.50
N GLU A 419 -16.46 20.45 19.74
CA GLU A 419 -17.67 20.39 20.55
C GLU A 419 -18.92 20.96 19.86
N ASN A 420 -18.76 22.03 19.07
CA ASN A 420 -19.86 22.60 18.31
C ASN A 420 -20.40 21.66 17.22
N ALA A 421 -19.57 20.77 16.67
CA ALA A 421 -19.99 19.75 15.73
C ALA A 421 -20.73 18.60 16.45
N LYS A 422 -20.25 18.20 17.62
CA LYS A 422 -20.90 17.19 18.47
C LYS A 422 -22.28 17.66 18.93
N ASN A 423 -22.39 18.92 19.38
CA ASN A 423 -23.66 19.51 19.78
C ASN A 423 -24.67 19.59 18.63
N ARG A 424 -24.23 19.97 17.43
CA ARG A 424 -25.10 19.99 16.24
C ARG A 424 -25.55 18.60 15.79
N ALA A 425 -24.75 17.59 15.98
CA ALA A 425 -25.13 16.21 15.72
C ALA A 425 -26.22 15.77 16.71
N SER A 426 -26.03 16.03 18.00
CA SER A 426 -27.01 15.75 19.06
C SER A 426 -28.34 16.47 18.84
N GLU A 427 -28.33 17.74 18.40
CA GLU A 427 -29.55 18.50 18.02
C GLU A 427 -30.32 17.89 16.86
N LYS A 428 -29.68 17.05 16.05
CA LYS A 428 -30.25 16.37 14.88
C LYS A 428 -30.53 14.88 15.14
N ASP A 429 -30.51 14.45 16.39
CA ASP A 429 -30.63 13.05 16.79
C ASP A 429 -29.59 12.15 16.05
N ALA A 430 -28.38 12.67 15.84
CA ALA A 430 -27.28 11.93 15.24
C ALA A 430 -26.19 11.60 16.27
N ILE A 431 -25.69 10.37 16.22
CA ILE A 431 -24.52 9.95 17.00
C ILE A 431 -23.27 10.31 16.21
N LEU A 432 -22.39 11.13 16.78
CA LEU A 432 -21.11 11.51 16.17
C LEU A 432 -19.97 10.76 16.85
N THR A 433 -19.41 9.76 16.15
CA THR A 433 -18.27 8.98 16.63
C THR A 433 -16.97 9.76 16.37
N SER A 434 -16.22 10.06 17.42
CA SER A 434 -14.99 10.87 17.40
C SER A 434 -13.86 10.15 18.15
N MET A 435 -12.62 10.23 17.67
CA MET A 435 -11.51 9.45 18.25
C MET A 435 -11.05 9.89 19.65
N ASP A 436 -11.63 10.94 20.21
CA ASP A 436 -11.48 11.32 21.61
C ASP A 436 -12.52 10.64 22.55
N ASP A 437 -13.44 9.88 21.99
CA ASP A 437 -14.37 9.06 22.75
C ASP A 437 -13.67 7.79 23.26
N GLN A 438 -13.42 7.77 24.58
CA GLN A 438 -12.71 6.65 25.22
C GLN A 438 -13.57 5.39 25.37
N GLU A 439 -14.89 5.47 25.30
CA GLU A 439 -15.75 4.28 25.33
C GLU A 439 -15.61 3.51 24.01
N THR A 440 -15.53 4.23 22.90
CA THR A 440 -15.42 3.64 21.55
C THR A 440 -13.98 3.24 21.21
N TYR A 441 -13.01 4.13 21.43
CA TYR A 441 -11.63 3.95 20.95
C TYR A 441 -10.63 3.55 22.04
N GLY A 442 -11.04 3.59 23.32
CA GLY A 442 -10.14 3.38 24.44
C GLY A 442 -9.11 4.51 24.64
N PRO A 443 -8.22 4.39 25.61
CA PRO A 443 -7.12 5.34 25.81
C PRO A 443 -6.06 5.24 24.71
N VAL A 444 -5.25 6.29 24.58
CA VAL A 444 -4.10 6.28 23.68
C VAL A 444 -2.95 5.52 24.38
N PHE A 445 -2.66 4.32 23.92
CA PHE A 445 -1.57 3.47 24.44
C PHE A 445 -0.19 3.99 24.03
N PHE A 446 -0.07 4.47 22.80
CA PHE A 446 1.20 4.98 22.29
C PHE A 446 0.98 6.13 21.31
N ARG A 447 1.88 7.12 21.36
CA ARG A 447 1.87 8.27 20.44
C ARG A 447 3.27 8.59 19.97
N LEU A 448 3.48 8.56 18.65
CA LEU A 448 4.68 9.04 17.96
C LEU A 448 4.23 10.00 16.85
N GLY A 449 4.18 11.29 17.16
CA GLY A 449 3.83 12.32 16.19
C GLY A 449 4.96 12.63 15.23
N PHE A 450 4.64 13.31 14.11
CA PHE A 450 5.60 13.63 13.06
C PHE A 450 6.84 14.36 13.58
N GLY A 451 6.66 15.45 14.36
CA GLY A 451 7.78 16.24 14.89
C GLY A 451 8.69 15.45 15.83
N GLN A 452 8.16 14.47 16.56
CA GLN A 452 8.98 13.58 17.38
C GLN A 452 9.73 12.57 16.49
N ALA A 453 9.08 12.03 15.47
CA ALA A 453 9.72 11.11 14.52
C ALA A 453 10.89 11.76 13.75
N VAL A 454 10.75 13.05 13.40
CA VAL A 454 11.86 13.84 12.83
C VAL A 454 13.00 14.02 13.84
N LYS A 455 12.69 14.38 15.10
CA LYS A 455 13.72 14.52 16.16
C LYS A 455 14.47 13.22 16.45
N GLU A 456 13.80 12.09 16.29
CA GLU A 456 14.39 10.75 16.45
C GLU A 456 15.06 10.24 15.15
N ASN A 457 15.20 11.08 14.11
CA ASN A 457 15.75 10.74 12.79
C ASN A 457 15.07 9.54 12.12
N LEU A 458 13.79 9.34 12.38
CA LEU A 458 12.98 8.31 11.74
C LEU A 458 12.37 8.79 10.43
N LEU A 459 12.10 10.08 10.34
CA LEU A 459 11.55 10.75 9.18
C LEU A 459 12.41 11.98 8.85
N THR A 460 12.47 12.30 7.57
CA THR A 460 13.07 13.53 7.07
C THR A 460 12.19 14.73 7.46
N ASP A 461 12.80 15.83 7.85
CA ASP A 461 12.09 17.08 8.09
C ASP A 461 11.51 17.63 6.77
N TYR A 462 10.46 18.43 6.87
CA TYR A 462 9.79 19.00 5.70
C TYR A 462 9.61 20.51 5.86
N LYS A 463 9.53 21.18 4.71
CA LYS A 463 9.18 22.59 4.63
C LYS A 463 7.82 22.74 3.96
N VAL A 464 6.94 23.52 4.55
CA VAL A 464 5.67 23.91 3.92
C VAL A 464 5.88 25.28 3.27
N ILE A 465 5.78 25.32 1.95
CA ILE A 465 5.87 26.55 1.17
C ILE A 465 4.47 26.92 0.70
N ILE A 466 3.98 28.07 1.14
CA ILE A 466 2.71 28.63 0.66
C ILE A 466 3.06 29.61 -0.45
N LEU A 467 2.67 29.27 -1.67
CA LEU A 467 2.91 30.11 -2.83
C LEU A 467 1.71 31.03 -3.05
N THR A 468 1.96 32.34 -2.95
CA THR A 468 1.02 33.38 -3.42
C THR A 468 1.61 33.98 -4.69
N VAL A 469 0.87 33.92 -5.78
CA VAL A 469 1.30 34.47 -7.07
C VAL A 469 0.40 35.67 -7.37
N SER A 470 1.02 36.83 -7.58
CA SER A 470 0.27 38.03 -7.95
C SER A 470 -0.06 38.04 -9.45
N GLU A 471 -1.21 38.59 -9.82
CA GLU A 471 -1.61 38.75 -11.23
C GLU A 471 -0.58 39.55 -12.04
N GLU A 472 0.13 40.49 -11.40
CA GLU A 472 1.17 41.33 -12.02
C GLU A 472 2.42 40.56 -12.42
N GLU A 473 2.83 39.57 -11.62
CA GLU A 473 4.00 38.72 -11.93
C GLU A 473 3.74 37.77 -13.09
N VAL A 474 2.48 37.39 -13.27
CA VAL A 474 2.07 36.43 -14.32
C VAL A 474 1.69 37.13 -15.62
N SER A 475 1.21 38.35 -15.55
CA SER A 475 0.69 39.06 -16.73
C SER A 475 1.75 39.27 -17.83
N GLY A 476 3.01 39.52 -17.46
CA GLY A 476 4.11 39.66 -18.43
C GLY A 476 4.50 38.36 -19.13
N GLN A 477 4.51 37.24 -18.37
CA GLN A 477 4.82 35.91 -18.90
C GLN A 477 3.63 35.31 -19.65
N TYR A 478 2.41 35.60 -19.18
CA TYR A 478 1.16 35.14 -19.81
C TYR A 478 0.92 35.77 -21.18
N GLN A 479 1.27 37.05 -21.38
CA GLN A 479 1.20 37.66 -22.72
C GLN A 479 2.04 36.89 -23.73
N THR A 480 3.23 36.46 -23.36
CA THR A 480 4.09 35.64 -24.20
C THR A 480 3.49 34.26 -24.49
N ILE A 481 2.89 33.60 -23.48
CA ILE A 481 2.24 32.28 -23.61
C ILE A 481 0.95 32.38 -24.42
N ALA A 482 0.13 33.42 -24.20
CA ALA A 482 -1.11 33.66 -24.94
C ALA A 482 -0.89 34.02 -26.42
N GLU A 483 0.17 34.77 -26.74
CA GLU A 483 0.61 35.05 -28.10
C GLU A 483 1.02 33.80 -28.88
N MET A 484 1.35 32.72 -28.19
CA MET A 484 1.72 31.40 -28.75
C MET A 484 0.54 30.47 -29.00
N GLY A 485 -0.71 30.92 -28.75
CA GLY A 485 -1.91 30.13 -29.02
C GLY A 485 -2.24 29.06 -27.99
N GLY A 486 -1.66 29.16 -26.80
CA GLY A 486 -1.97 28.24 -25.67
C GLY A 486 -3.32 28.54 -25.04
N GLU A 487 -4.16 27.53 -24.88
CA GLU A 487 -5.47 27.63 -24.18
C GLU A 487 -5.34 27.60 -22.64
N LEU A 488 -4.18 27.99 -22.08
CA LEU A 488 -3.98 27.99 -20.63
C LEU A 488 -4.76 29.15 -19.97
N ASN A 489 -5.54 28.81 -18.95
CA ASN A 489 -6.13 29.82 -18.08
C ASN A 489 -5.05 30.52 -17.24
N LEU A 490 -5.10 31.83 -17.09
CA LEU A 490 -4.18 32.66 -16.33
C LEU A 490 -3.94 32.15 -14.90
N ASP A 491 -5.01 31.73 -14.21
CA ASP A 491 -4.95 31.16 -12.86
C ASP A 491 -4.15 29.83 -12.81
N THR A 492 -4.31 28.98 -13.81
CA THR A 492 -3.57 27.71 -13.92
C THR A 492 -2.10 27.97 -14.25
N ALA A 493 -1.80 28.86 -15.19
CA ALA A 493 -0.44 29.24 -15.55
C ALA A 493 0.31 29.82 -14.33
N ALA A 494 -0.34 30.68 -13.55
CA ALA A 494 0.20 31.25 -12.33
C ALA A 494 0.57 30.19 -11.30
N LYS A 495 -0.36 29.25 -11.04
CA LYS A 495 -0.12 28.14 -10.12
C LYS A 495 1.03 27.24 -10.56
N LEU A 496 1.08 26.87 -11.84
CA LEU A 496 2.16 26.03 -12.38
C LEU A 496 3.51 26.74 -12.36
N THR A 497 3.57 28.06 -12.65
CA THR A 497 4.79 28.86 -12.52
C THR A 497 5.28 28.89 -11.07
N GLY A 498 4.37 29.09 -10.12
CA GLY A 498 4.71 29.01 -8.68
C GLY A 498 5.27 27.65 -8.29
N CYS A 499 4.62 26.56 -8.73
CA CYS A 499 5.10 25.19 -8.49
C CYS A 499 6.52 24.99 -9.10
N TRP A 500 6.74 25.43 -10.34
CA TRP A 500 8.06 25.32 -10.97
C TRP A 500 9.14 26.07 -10.20
N ASN A 501 8.88 27.30 -9.75
CA ASN A 501 9.81 28.06 -8.94
C ASN A 501 10.16 27.32 -7.63
N ALA A 502 9.17 26.68 -6.98
CA ALA A 502 9.39 25.89 -5.77
C ALA A 502 10.23 24.62 -6.06
N LEU A 503 9.92 23.89 -7.13
CA LEU A 503 10.68 22.71 -7.56
C LEU A 503 12.13 23.04 -7.94
N ALA A 504 12.33 24.19 -8.58
CA ALA A 504 13.65 24.71 -8.93
C ALA A 504 14.37 25.40 -7.74
N LYS A 505 13.73 25.46 -6.57
CA LYS A 505 14.24 26.15 -5.35
C LYS A 505 14.64 27.60 -5.62
N ARG A 506 13.91 28.29 -6.49
CA ARG A 506 14.15 29.71 -6.85
C ARG A 506 13.54 30.64 -5.80
N LYS A 507 14.24 31.73 -5.54
CA LYS A 507 13.70 32.82 -4.73
C LYS A 507 12.81 33.70 -5.60
N ASN A 508 11.51 33.73 -5.34
CA ASN A 508 10.62 34.73 -5.94
C ASN A 508 10.91 36.11 -5.38
N ARG A 509 10.72 37.16 -6.18
CA ARG A 509 10.79 38.54 -5.69
C ARG A 509 9.74 38.72 -4.58
N GLY A 510 10.20 38.98 -3.37
CA GLY A 510 9.35 39.17 -2.20
C GLY A 510 9.03 37.92 -1.37
N SER A 511 9.61 36.75 -1.68
CA SER A 511 9.48 35.58 -0.82
C SER A 511 10.65 35.47 0.16
N ASP A 512 10.34 35.28 1.44
CA ASP A 512 11.30 35.01 2.51
C ASP A 512 11.69 33.53 2.61
N VAL A 513 11.42 32.71 1.57
CA VAL A 513 11.73 31.29 1.60
C VAL A 513 13.23 31.08 1.60
N ASP A 514 13.74 30.50 2.68
CA ASP A 514 15.13 30.08 2.81
C ASP A 514 15.24 28.57 2.59
N TYR A 515 15.88 28.18 1.50
CA TYR A 515 16.16 26.76 1.20
C TYR A 515 17.43 26.24 1.93
N GLY A 516 18.13 27.09 2.70
CA GLY A 516 19.36 26.74 3.40
C GLY A 516 20.51 26.42 2.43
N GLU A 517 21.27 25.39 2.75
CA GLU A 517 22.40 24.92 1.93
C GLU A 517 21.93 24.04 0.75
N ASP A 518 20.73 23.42 0.85
CA ASP A 518 20.17 22.57 -0.19
C ASP A 518 19.47 23.40 -1.27
N ARG A 519 20.25 23.76 -2.31
CA ARG A 519 19.79 24.50 -3.47
C ARG A 519 19.60 23.64 -4.72
N ALA A 520 19.89 22.34 -4.64
CA ALA A 520 19.69 21.47 -5.78
C ALA A 520 18.20 21.37 -6.14
N PRO A 521 17.82 21.49 -7.44
CA PRO A 521 16.43 21.33 -7.86
C PRO A 521 15.87 19.97 -7.47
N MET A 522 14.57 19.90 -7.19
CA MET A 522 13.88 18.65 -6.91
C MET A 522 13.87 17.77 -8.16
N ARG A 523 14.08 16.48 -7.99
CA ARG A 523 14.09 15.50 -9.09
C ARG A 523 12.81 14.70 -9.18
N ARG A 524 12.05 14.61 -8.09
CA ARG A 524 10.82 13.83 -8.01
C ARG A 524 9.76 14.57 -7.20
N ALA A 525 8.55 14.57 -7.71
CA ALA A 525 7.43 15.20 -7.01
C ALA A 525 6.12 14.45 -7.27
N VAL A 526 5.17 14.58 -6.35
CA VAL A 526 3.78 14.15 -6.53
C VAL A 526 2.88 15.38 -6.46
N ALA A 527 2.02 15.55 -7.46
CA ALA A 527 1.06 16.63 -7.51
C ALA A 527 -0.36 16.13 -7.23
N PHE A 528 -0.97 16.62 -6.15
CA PHE A 528 -2.36 16.34 -5.81
C PHE A 528 -3.27 17.41 -6.43
N CYS A 529 -4.14 17.00 -7.33
CA CYS A 529 -5.07 17.85 -8.03
C CYS A 529 -6.49 17.72 -7.47
N LYS A 530 -7.35 18.71 -7.72
CA LYS A 530 -8.73 18.70 -7.19
C LYS A 530 -9.59 17.56 -7.75
N ASP A 531 -9.33 17.14 -8.99
CA ASP A 531 -10.05 16.09 -9.71
C ASP A 531 -9.17 15.47 -10.81
N ILE A 532 -9.62 14.34 -11.39
CA ILE A 532 -8.90 13.60 -12.45
C ILE A 532 -8.69 14.49 -13.69
N LYS A 533 -9.66 15.33 -14.04
CA LYS A 533 -9.55 16.21 -15.20
C LYS A 533 -8.40 17.21 -15.00
N ALA A 534 -8.37 17.88 -13.86
CA ALA A 534 -7.29 18.80 -13.51
C ALA A 534 -5.92 18.09 -13.46
N SER A 535 -5.87 16.86 -12.97
CA SER A 535 -4.64 16.07 -12.97
C SER A 535 -4.13 15.77 -14.38
N LYS A 536 -5.01 15.38 -15.30
CA LYS A 536 -4.65 15.15 -16.72
C LYS A 536 -4.22 16.44 -17.42
N GLU A 537 -4.91 17.54 -17.13
CA GLU A 537 -4.55 18.87 -17.66
C GLU A 537 -3.15 19.28 -17.17
N VAL A 538 -2.85 19.15 -15.89
CA VAL A 538 -1.52 19.45 -15.34
C VAL A 538 -0.45 18.54 -15.95
N ALA A 539 -0.72 17.25 -16.11
CA ALA A 539 0.24 16.33 -16.72
C ALA A 539 0.64 16.70 -18.15
N THR A 540 -0.27 17.33 -18.89
CA THR A 540 -0.01 17.79 -20.27
C THR A 540 0.56 19.20 -20.31
N GLN A 541 -0.06 20.13 -19.58
CA GLN A 541 0.22 21.55 -19.68
C GLN A 541 1.50 21.97 -18.96
N PHE A 542 1.88 21.29 -17.89
CA PHE A 542 3.07 21.67 -17.11
C PHE A 542 4.37 21.45 -17.89
N PRO A 543 4.61 20.31 -18.55
CA PRO A 543 5.76 20.15 -19.43
C PRO A 543 5.79 21.15 -20.59
N ASP A 544 4.63 21.44 -21.21
CA ASP A 544 4.54 22.41 -22.31
C ASP A 544 4.91 23.83 -21.84
N LEU A 545 4.45 24.23 -20.66
CA LEU A 545 4.75 25.53 -20.05
C LEU A 545 6.24 25.68 -19.69
N VAL A 546 6.87 24.61 -19.23
CA VAL A 546 8.27 24.67 -18.75
C VAL A 546 9.26 24.41 -19.88
N ASN A 547 9.04 23.35 -20.66
CA ASN A 547 10.00 22.85 -21.64
C ASN A 547 9.74 23.35 -23.07
N GLY A 548 8.59 24.01 -23.29
CA GLY A 548 8.18 24.49 -24.61
C GLY A 548 9.11 25.56 -25.18
N PRO A 549 9.03 25.87 -26.47
CA PRO A 549 9.76 27.00 -27.06
C PRO A 549 9.39 28.30 -26.35
N PHE A 550 10.36 28.98 -25.77
CA PHE A 550 10.19 30.13 -24.87
C PHE A 550 9.52 29.76 -23.52
N GLY A 551 9.64 28.51 -23.10
CA GLY A 551 9.18 28.02 -21.80
C GLY A 551 9.91 28.67 -20.63
N LEU A 552 9.44 28.36 -19.42
CA LEU A 552 10.02 28.93 -18.19
C LEU A 552 11.51 28.56 -18.02
N SER A 553 11.95 27.42 -18.57
CA SER A 553 13.36 26.99 -18.55
C SER A 553 14.25 27.88 -19.45
N ASP A 554 13.73 28.42 -20.54
CA ASP A 554 14.52 29.26 -21.48
C ASP A 554 14.61 30.73 -21.03
N LEU A 555 13.68 31.17 -20.18
CA LEU A 555 13.63 32.57 -19.71
C LEU A 555 14.60 32.88 -18.55
N SER A 556 15.34 31.89 -18.09
CA SER A 556 16.32 32.07 -17.01
C SER A 556 17.62 32.66 -17.51
N ASN A 557 17.80 33.96 -17.27
CA ASN A 557 19.04 34.73 -17.64
C ASN A 557 20.21 34.54 -16.67
N ASP A 558 20.17 33.61 -15.73
CA ASP A 558 21.25 33.36 -14.78
C ASP A 558 22.14 32.20 -15.26
N ASP A 559 23.43 32.45 -15.27
CA ASP A 559 24.52 31.57 -15.68
C ASP A 559 24.72 30.35 -14.76
N THR A 560 23.81 30.10 -13.88
CA THR A 560 23.82 28.96 -12.95
C THR A 560 22.81 27.90 -13.41
N SER A 561 23.25 26.67 -13.46
CA SER A 561 22.64 25.35 -13.63
C SER A 561 21.08 25.14 -13.48
N ASP A 562 20.25 26.16 -13.60
CA ASP A 562 18.87 26.21 -13.12
C ASP A 562 17.81 26.00 -14.20
N ASN A 563 18.14 25.39 -15.32
CA ASN A 563 17.17 25.05 -16.36
C ASN A 563 16.44 23.74 -16.00
N LEU A 564 15.71 23.75 -14.88
CA LEU A 564 14.91 22.60 -14.48
C LEU A 564 13.82 22.32 -15.52
N GLN A 565 13.93 21.18 -16.19
CA GLN A 565 12.88 20.62 -17.03
C GLN A 565 11.92 19.77 -16.19
N VAL A 566 10.70 19.58 -16.67
CA VAL A 566 9.71 18.73 -16.01
C VAL A 566 9.20 17.66 -16.96
N GLU A 567 9.06 16.45 -16.44
CA GLU A 567 8.34 15.36 -17.06
C GLU A 567 7.14 15.02 -16.18
N CYS A 568 5.96 15.01 -16.75
CA CYS A 568 4.74 14.71 -15.98
C CYS A 568 4.05 13.46 -16.52
N ARG A 569 3.55 12.63 -15.60
CA ARG A 569 2.63 11.53 -15.91
C ARG A 569 1.44 11.59 -14.98
N HIS A 570 0.29 11.10 -15.46
CA HIS A 570 -0.94 11.06 -14.70
C HIS A 570 -1.23 9.67 -14.19
N VAL A 571 -1.75 9.59 -12.95
CA VAL A 571 -2.25 8.36 -12.34
C VAL A 571 -3.64 8.61 -11.76
N ASP A 572 -4.58 7.73 -12.06
CA ASP A 572 -5.93 7.77 -11.47
C ASP A 572 -6.41 6.37 -11.04
N GLY A 573 -7.53 6.34 -10.33
CA GLY A 573 -8.12 5.13 -9.80
C GLY A 573 -8.67 4.17 -10.86
N THR A 574 -8.87 4.61 -12.10
CA THR A 574 -9.34 3.74 -13.20
C THR A 574 -8.23 2.90 -13.79
N MET A 575 -6.98 3.19 -13.43
CA MET A 575 -5.82 2.41 -13.85
C MET A 575 -5.68 1.18 -12.96
N ASN A 576 -5.40 0.01 -13.56
CA ASN A 576 -5.14 -1.19 -12.78
C ASN A 576 -3.82 -1.11 -12.00
N ALA A 577 -3.65 -2.02 -11.03
CA ALA A 577 -2.49 -2.05 -10.15
C ALA A 577 -1.15 -2.12 -10.91
N ALA A 578 -1.06 -2.91 -12.00
CA ALA A 578 0.16 -3.06 -12.78
C ALA A 578 0.57 -1.77 -13.51
N VAL A 579 -0.41 -0.99 -14.01
CA VAL A 579 -0.13 0.31 -14.64
C VAL A 579 0.33 1.31 -13.59
N ARG A 580 -0.34 1.36 -12.43
CA ARG A 580 0.06 2.24 -11.34
C ARG A 580 1.47 1.91 -10.84
N ALA A 581 1.79 0.63 -10.63
CA ALA A 581 3.13 0.20 -10.22
C ALA A 581 4.20 0.67 -11.22
N ARG A 582 3.96 0.51 -12.53
CA ARG A 582 4.89 0.98 -13.56
C ARG A 582 5.08 2.50 -13.55
N GLU A 583 4.03 3.28 -13.32
CA GLU A 583 4.15 4.74 -13.23
C GLU A 583 4.88 5.17 -11.93
N MET A 584 4.74 4.39 -10.86
CA MET A 584 5.52 4.57 -9.63
C MET A 584 7.00 4.22 -9.85
N ASP A 585 7.30 3.10 -10.51
CA ASP A 585 8.66 2.72 -10.89
C ASP A 585 9.31 3.82 -11.75
N TRP A 586 8.57 4.36 -12.73
CA TRP A 586 9.04 5.49 -13.54
C TRP A 586 9.39 6.71 -12.69
N LEU A 587 8.63 7.02 -11.67
CA LEU A 587 8.92 8.15 -10.77
C LEU A 587 10.24 7.90 -10.01
N THR A 588 10.51 6.66 -9.61
CA THR A 588 11.71 6.30 -8.83
C THR A 588 12.96 6.11 -9.68
N GLU A 589 12.82 5.73 -10.96
CA GLU A 589 13.94 5.65 -11.89
C GLU A 589 14.57 7.03 -12.08
N GLY A 590 15.90 7.12 -12.03
CA GLY A 590 16.61 8.40 -12.12
C GLY A 590 16.27 9.18 -13.39
N ALA A 591 15.88 10.45 -13.24
CA ALA A 591 15.59 11.36 -14.35
C ALA A 591 16.82 12.20 -14.70
N GLY A 592 17.13 12.28 -15.99
CA GLY A 592 18.08 13.23 -16.55
C GLY A 592 19.55 12.81 -16.51
N THR A 593 20.33 13.48 -17.33
CA THR A 593 21.80 13.46 -17.28
C THR A 593 22.26 14.60 -16.38
N ASP A 594 23.47 14.52 -15.82
CA ASP A 594 24.06 15.56 -14.95
C ASP A 594 24.13 16.97 -15.59
N LYS A 595 23.81 17.09 -16.87
CA LYS A 595 23.90 18.35 -17.63
C LYS A 595 22.60 19.17 -17.63
N VAL A 596 21.43 18.53 -17.54
CA VAL A 596 20.13 19.22 -17.49
C VAL A 596 19.29 18.55 -16.40
N PRO A 597 18.98 19.25 -15.31
CA PRO A 597 18.13 18.68 -14.26
C PRO A 597 16.71 18.50 -14.77
N VAL A 598 16.15 17.32 -14.52
CA VAL A 598 14.76 16.99 -14.85
C VAL A 598 14.03 16.58 -13.58
N CYS A 599 12.87 17.19 -13.32
CA CYS A 599 11.95 16.77 -12.27
C CYS A 599 10.85 15.89 -12.86
N ARG A 600 10.73 14.65 -12.39
CA ARG A 600 9.61 13.78 -12.71
C ARG A 600 8.46 14.03 -11.74
N ILE A 601 7.29 14.25 -12.28
CA ILE A 601 6.10 14.60 -11.50
C ILE A 601 4.97 13.62 -11.81
N LEU A 602 4.47 12.96 -10.78
CA LEU A 602 3.31 12.11 -10.90
C LEU A 602 2.07 12.87 -10.42
N THR A 603 1.16 13.17 -11.33
CA THR A 603 -0.06 13.91 -11.01
C THR A 603 -1.19 12.93 -10.69
N ASN A 604 -1.97 13.23 -9.66
CA ASN A 604 -3.14 12.45 -9.28
C ASN A 604 -4.21 13.31 -8.61
N ALA A 605 -5.43 12.77 -8.44
CA ALA A 605 -6.49 13.44 -7.69
C ALA A 605 -6.52 12.95 -6.23
N ARG A 606 -6.67 11.64 -6.03
CA ARG A 606 -6.78 11.01 -4.69
C ARG A 606 -6.14 9.65 -4.59
N CYS A 607 -5.83 9.00 -5.70
CA CYS A 607 -5.41 7.59 -5.71
C CYS A 607 -4.06 7.35 -5.02
N LEU A 608 -3.25 8.37 -4.79
CA LEU A 608 -1.99 8.31 -4.06
C LEU A 608 -2.07 8.96 -2.67
N SER A 609 -3.27 9.35 -2.19
CA SER A 609 -3.40 10.08 -0.92
C SER A 609 -3.29 9.19 0.32
N GLU A 610 -3.58 7.90 0.20
CA GLU A 610 -3.56 6.96 1.33
C GLU A 610 -3.03 5.60 0.89
N GLY A 611 -2.15 5.01 1.69
CA GLY A 611 -1.70 3.63 1.54
C GLY A 611 -0.76 3.34 0.38
N VAL A 612 -0.27 4.36 -0.32
CA VAL A 612 0.74 4.18 -1.36
C VAL A 612 2.08 4.65 -0.81
N ASP A 613 3.02 3.73 -0.68
CA ASP A 613 4.40 4.06 -0.37
C ASP A 613 5.08 4.61 -1.64
N VAL A 614 5.48 5.88 -1.60
CA VAL A 614 6.27 6.52 -2.65
C VAL A 614 7.66 6.75 -2.10
N PRO A 615 8.54 5.76 -2.24
CA PRO A 615 9.91 5.91 -1.74
C PRO A 615 10.65 7.00 -2.52
N THR A 616 11.50 7.73 -1.81
CA THR A 616 12.47 8.67 -2.40
C THR A 616 11.87 9.89 -3.12
N LEU A 617 10.83 10.53 -2.57
CA LEU A 617 10.48 11.91 -2.94
C LEU A 617 11.52 12.89 -2.38
N ASP A 618 11.86 13.91 -3.17
CA ASP A 618 12.80 14.95 -2.77
C ASP A 618 12.14 16.03 -1.90
#